data_cb4ff810364922ff43e35ddf7481e311
#
_entry.id   cb4ff810364922ff43e35ddf7481e311
#
_cell.length_a   1.000
_cell.length_b   1.000
_cell.length_c   1.000
_cell.angle_alpha   90.00
_cell.angle_beta   90.00
_cell.angle_gamma   90.00
#
_symmetry.space_group_name_H-M   'P 1'
#
loop_
_entity.id
_entity.type
_entity.pdbx_description
1 polymer ?
#
loop_
_entity_poly.entity_id
_entity_poly.type
_entity_poly.pdbx_seq_one_letter_code
_entity_poly.pdbx_strand_id
1 'polypeptide(L)'
;MDELVRYDAVGLSRLIREGEITPIELLEITIQRIEKVNPKLNAIIHKLYDQARTVATNLNLGTKAKKAKDSVFCGIPFLLKDLIAECKGTPFNEGSLAVQGYISKVDSEIVKRHKASGLIIVGKTNTPEFGILTTTEPSLYGPTFNPWDPSLTPGGSSGGSAAAVAAGIVPMAHGNDGGGSIRIPASCCGLFGLKPTRGRNPLGPIFGDIGGGIIHEHALTRTVRDSAALLDQTSGPDLGDPYCVQPPERPFLEEVGSDAGRLRIGFLSSIPDGWNEHTDIHQDCVHAVLDAARLCETLGHNVEEVVPAKLSYPKIPDIFGNIFSCFVGHLVYYWERELGKKIGQNELETITWDSYQAGLKRTGADYLVAVEESQRFSRKIARWYHEGHFDLLLTPTMRIPPTKLGAFKATPDNPRKWLQVALSMVAFTRTQNITGQPAMSVPLYWNEDNIPIGVQFAGRFGDEATLIRLAAQLEQARPWAGKIPPIYCTNEP
;
A
#
# COMPACT_ATOMS: atom_id res chain seq x y z
N MET A 1 0.83 27.97 -13.91
CA MET A 1 1.15 26.72 -13.13
C MET A 1 -0.14 26.04 -12.77
N ASP A 2 -0.17 24.71 -12.82
CA ASP A 2 -1.37 23.93 -12.45
C ASP A 2 -1.57 23.99 -10.92
N GLU A 3 -2.42 24.90 -10.46
CA GLU A 3 -2.69 25.09 -9.03
C GLU A 3 -3.52 23.96 -8.41
N LEU A 4 -4.21 23.18 -9.24
CA LEU A 4 -5.07 22.07 -8.78
C LEU A 4 -4.26 20.95 -8.12
N VAL A 5 -2.96 20.85 -8.37
CA VAL A 5 -2.09 19.87 -7.71
C VAL A 5 -1.99 20.06 -6.19
N ARG A 6 -2.31 21.26 -5.69
CA ARG A 6 -2.27 21.57 -4.25
C ARG A 6 -3.46 21.02 -3.48
N TYR A 7 -4.56 20.72 -4.17
CA TYR A 7 -5.74 20.12 -3.55
C TYR A 7 -5.56 18.60 -3.39
N ASP A 8 -6.10 18.07 -2.34
CA ASP A 8 -6.31 16.63 -2.18
C ASP A 8 -7.61 16.19 -2.91
N ALA A 9 -7.90 14.90 -2.95
CA ALA A 9 -9.05 14.37 -3.68
C ALA A 9 -10.38 14.91 -3.17
N VAL A 10 -10.55 15.02 -1.85
CA VAL A 10 -11.76 15.60 -1.23
C VAL A 10 -11.90 17.08 -1.60
N GLY A 11 -10.80 17.82 -1.60
CA GLY A 11 -10.76 19.22 -2.02
C GLY A 11 -11.12 19.42 -3.50
N LEU A 12 -10.54 18.62 -4.40
CA LEU A 12 -10.86 18.63 -5.83
C LEU A 12 -12.33 18.28 -6.08
N SER A 13 -12.87 17.28 -5.36
CA SER A 13 -14.29 16.92 -5.46
C SER A 13 -15.21 18.05 -5.01
N ARG A 14 -14.79 18.85 -4.02
CA ARG A 14 -15.53 20.05 -3.62
C ARG A 14 -15.56 21.08 -4.75
N LEU A 15 -14.43 21.39 -5.39
CA LEU A 15 -14.36 22.32 -6.53
C LEU A 15 -15.29 21.87 -7.67
N ILE A 16 -15.38 20.55 -7.94
CA ILE A 16 -16.30 20.00 -8.94
C ILE A 16 -17.76 20.22 -8.52
N ARG A 17 -18.11 19.99 -7.25
CA ARG A 17 -19.49 20.21 -6.75
C ARG A 17 -19.89 21.67 -6.79
N GLU A 18 -18.97 22.57 -6.51
CA GLU A 18 -19.15 24.03 -6.57
C GLU A 18 -19.18 24.57 -8.01
N GLY A 19 -18.80 23.75 -9.00
CA GLY A 19 -18.78 24.10 -10.42
C GLY A 19 -17.60 24.94 -10.85
N GLU A 20 -16.54 24.99 -10.03
CA GLU A 20 -15.30 25.71 -10.36
C GLU A 20 -14.46 24.97 -11.41
N ILE A 21 -14.59 23.64 -11.48
CA ILE A 21 -13.99 22.78 -12.50
C ILE A 21 -14.94 21.62 -12.82
N THR A 22 -14.89 21.14 -14.04
CA THR A 22 -15.67 19.96 -14.46
C THR A 22 -14.83 18.67 -14.33
N PRO A 23 -15.47 17.49 -14.18
CA PRO A 23 -14.77 16.20 -14.21
C PRO A 23 -13.92 15.99 -15.46
N ILE A 24 -14.37 16.44 -16.62
CA ILE A 24 -13.62 16.27 -17.89
C ILE A 24 -12.39 17.19 -17.93
N GLU A 25 -12.48 18.42 -17.45
CA GLU A 25 -11.33 19.33 -17.38
C GLU A 25 -10.26 18.78 -16.43
N LEU A 26 -10.65 18.30 -15.24
CA LEU A 26 -9.73 17.70 -14.29
C LEU A 26 -9.08 16.42 -14.85
N LEU A 27 -9.85 15.61 -15.58
CA LEU A 27 -9.34 14.42 -16.26
C LEU A 27 -8.29 14.78 -17.32
N GLU A 28 -8.56 15.78 -18.19
CA GLU A 28 -7.61 16.18 -19.23
C GLU A 28 -6.33 16.77 -18.64
N ILE A 29 -6.41 17.53 -17.55
CA ILE A 29 -5.23 18.00 -16.80
C ILE A 29 -4.46 16.80 -16.26
N THR A 30 -5.14 15.79 -15.71
CA THR A 30 -4.48 14.57 -15.20
C THR A 30 -3.80 13.78 -16.33
N ILE A 31 -4.44 13.68 -17.50
CA ILE A 31 -3.83 13.05 -18.68
C ILE A 31 -2.56 13.81 -19.10
N GLN A 32 -2.60 15.14 -19.14
CA GLN A 32 -1.42 15.97 -19.44
C GLN A 32 -0.28 15.73 -18.43
N ARG A 33 -0.60 15.62 -17.12
CA ARG A 33 0.38 15.26 -16.09
C ARG A 33 0.98 13.87 -16.34
N ILE A 34 0.16 12.89 -16.69
CA ILE A 34 0.63 11.53 -17.04
C ILE A 34 1.58 11.59 -18.21
N GLU A 35 1.20 12.21 -19.33
CA GLU A 35 2.02 12.27 -20.54
C GLU A 35 3.36 13.01 -20.33
N LYS A 36 3.37 14.01 -19.43
CA LYS A 36 4.57 14.78 -19.10
C LYS A 36 5.54 14.01 -18.19
N VAL A 37 5.03 13.31 -17.18
CA VAL A 37 5.87 12.80 -16.08
C VAL A 37 6.10 11.29 -16.19
N ASN A 38 5.12 10.52 -16.66
CA ASN A 38 5.24 9.07 -16.73
C ASN A 38 6.42 8.55 -17.59
N PRO A 39 6.85 9.21 -18.67
CA PRO A 39 8.06 8.80 -19.39
C PRO A 39 9.34 8.78 -18.54
N LYS A 40 9.39 9.60 -17.47
CA LYS A 40 10.52 9.65 -16.52
C LYS A 40 10.37 8.67 -15.37
N LEU A 41 9.14 8.18 -15.10
CA LEU A 41 8.83 7.35 -13.92
C LEU A 41 8.51 5.90 -14.26
N ASN A 42 7.95 5.62 -15.43
CA ASN A 42 7.39 4.31 -15.80
C ASN A 42 6.43 3.75 -14.71
N ALA A 43 5.60 4.65 -14.19
CA ALA A 43 4.67 4.35 -13.09
C ALA A 43 3.33 3.80 -13.57
N ILE A 44 2.87 4.25 -14.76
CA ILE A 44 1.57 3.89 -15.36
C ILE A 44 1.83 3.07 -16.62
N ILE A 45 1.35 1.83 -16.62
CA ILE A 45 1.60 0.83 -17.67
C ILE A 45 0.42 0.61 -18.60
N HIS A 46 -0.81 0.88 -18.15
CA HIS A 46 -2.00 0.84 -18.99
C HIS A 46 -2.75 2.17 -18.89
N LYS A 47 -2.92 2.82 -20.04
CA LYS A 47 -3.66 4.08 -20.18
C LYS A 47 -5.11 3.76 -20.54
N LEU A 48 -6.08 4.23 -19.76
CA LEU A 48 -7.51 3.96 -19.93
C LEU A 48 -8.28 5.23 -20.30
N TYR A 49 -7.66 6.12 -21.09
CA TYR A 49 -8.13 7.49 -21.33
C TYR A 49 -9.52 7.56 -21.98
N ASP A 50 -9.82 6.73 -22.99
CA ASP A 50 -11.11 6.78 -23.69
C ASP A 50 -12.27 6.34 -22.79
N GLN A 51 -12.03 5.30 -21.97
CA GLN A 51 -13.00 4.86 -20.97
C GLN A 51 -13.21 5.95 -19.90
N ALA A 52 -12.11 6.56 -19.43
CA ALA A 52 -12.14 7.64 -18.44
C ALA A 52 -12.88 8.86 -18.97
N ARG A 53 -12.65 9.28 -20.23
CA ARG A 53 -13.39 10.37 -20.91
C ARG A 53 -14.89 10.09 -21.00
N THR A 54 -15.24 8.86 -21.36
CA THR A 54 -16.65 8.44 -21.40
C THR A 54 -17.31 8.56 -20.03
N VAL A 55 -16.64 8.13 -18.96
CA VAL A 55 -17.15 8.25 -17.58
C VAL A 55 -17.26 9.73 -17.18
N ALA A 56 -16.22 10.54 -17.39
CA ALA A 56 -16.20 11.96 -17.03
C ALA A 56 -17.32 12.75 -17.73
N THR A 57 -17.53 12.50 -19.03
CA THR A 57 -18.62 13.13 -19.80
C THR A 57 -20.00 12.76 -19.25
N ASN A 58 -20.21 11.49 -18.91
CA ASN A 58 -21.49 11.01 -18.37
C ASN A 58 -21.80 11.56 -16.97
N LEU A 59 -20.77 11.92 -16.19
CA LEU A 59 -20.96 12.57 -14.89
C LEU A 59 -21.48 14.01 -15.03
N ASN A 60 -21.30 14.66 -16.18
CA ASN A 60 -21.80 16.01 -16.46
C ASN A 60 -23.25 16.03 -16.95
N LEU A 61 -23.82 14.90 -17.40
CA LEU A 61 -25.07 14.82 -18.12
C LEU A 61 -26.16 14.04 -17.34
N GLY A 62 -27.30 14.69 -17.04
CA GLY A 62 -28.56 14.05 -16.65
C GLY A 62 -28.77 13.75 -15.15
N THR A 63 -29.79 12.93 -14.84
CA THR A 63 -30.18 12.52 -13.47
C THR A 63 -29.12 11.77 -12.70
N LYS A 64 -28.20 11.08 -13.39
CA LYS A 64 -27.01 10.45 -12.78
C LYS A 64 -26.02 11.49 -12.27
N ALA A 65 -25.96 12.69 -12.87
CA ALA A 65 -25.14 13.80 -12.40
C ALA A 65 -25.52 14.27 -10.99
N LYS A 66 -26.80 14.25 -10.63
CA LYS A 66 -27.25 14.67 -9.28
C LYS A 66 -26.76 13.67 -8.22
N LYS A 67 -26.92 12.37 -8.46
CA LYS A 67 -26.44 11.31 -7.54
C LYS A 67 -24.92 11.22 -7.48
N ALA A 68 -24.22 11.49 -8.59
CA ALA A 68 -22.75 11.52 -8.63
C ALA A 68 -22.19 12.76 -7.91
N LYS A 69 -22.88 13.90 -7.95
CA LYS A 69 -22.48 15.11 -7.20
C LYS A 69 -22.51 14.92 -5.68
N ASP A 70 -23.30 13.98 -5.19
CA ASP A 70 -23.38 13.65 -3.76
C ASP A 70 -22.26 12.67 -3.33
N SER A 71 -21.52 12.10 -4.26
CA SER A 71 -20.41 11.17 -3.94
C SER A 71 -19.17 11.92 -3.44
N VAL A 72 -18.43 11.29 -2.52
CA VAL A 72 -17.26 11.91 -1.85
C VAL A 72 -16.16 12.29 -2.86
N PHE A 73 -15.96 11.47 -3.90
CA PHE A 73 -14.91 11.65 -4.91
C PHE A 73 -15.47 11.91 -6.31
N CYS A 74 -16.54 12.71 -6.39
CA CYS A 74 -17.18 13.02 -7.66
C CYS A 74 -16.18 13.49 -8.72
N GLY A 75 -15.96 12.66 -9.75
CA GLY A 75 -15.15 13.03 -10.92
C GLY A 75 -13.64 13.05 -10.70
N ILE A 76 -13.13 12.47 -9.62
CA ILE A 76 -11.71 12.46 -9.31
C ILE A 76 -10.98 11.36 -10.10
N PRO A 77 -9.92 11.70 -10.88
CA PRO A 77 -9.07 10.72 -11.54
C PRO A 77 -8.32 9.84 -10.53
N PHE A 78 -8.31 8.54 -10.79
CA PHE A 78 -7.76 7.52 -9.91
C PHE A 78 -6.98 6.47 -10.72
N LEU A 79 -5.91 5.92 -10.12
CA LEU A 79 -5.12 4.85 -10.71
C LEU A 79 -5.30 3.56 -9.92
N LEU A 80 -5.44 2.44 -10.64
CA LEU A 80 -5.48 1.11 -10.05
C LEU A 80 -4.09 0.45 -10.13
N LYS A 81 -3.65 -0.20 -9.08
CA LYS A 81 -2.52 -1.12 -9.17
C LYS A 81 -2.91 -2.31 -10.04
N ASP A 82 -2.01 -2.74 -10.93
CA ASP A 82 -2.25 -3.89 -11.83
C ASP A 82 -2.02 -5.23 -11.11
N LEU A 83 -2.66 -5.40 -9.94
CA LEU A 83 -2.58 -6.59 -9.09
C LEU A 83 -3.87 -6.75 -8.28
N ILE A 84 -4.49 -7.93 -8.29
CA ILE A 84 -5.70 -8.33 -7.55
C ILE A 84 -6.94 -7.51 -7.95
N ALA A 85 -6.88 -6.17 -7.96
CA ALA A 85 -7.99 -5.29 -8.28
C ALA A 85 -8.33 -5.32 -9.78
N GLU A 86 -9.12 -6.30 -10.20
CA GLU A 86 -9.59 -6.43 -11.57
C GLU A 86 -10.61 -5.34 -11.92
N CYS A 87 -10.45 -4.75 -13.11
CA CYS A 87 -11.40 -3.81 -13.71
C CYS A 87 -11.88 -4.39 -15.04
N LYS A 88 -13.16 -4.75 -15.13
CA LYS A 88 -13.75 -5.43 -16.28
C LYS A 88 -13.45 -4.71 -17.59
N GLY A 89 -12.99 -5.49 -18.60
CA GLY A 89 -12.71 -5.00 -19.95
C GLY A 89 -11.39 -4.24 -20.08
N THR A 90 -10.53 -4.27 -19.07
CA THR A 90 -9.20 -3.64 -19.13
C THR A 90 -8.08 -4.68 -19.08
N PRO A 91 -6.88 -4.38 -19.61
CA PRO A 91 -5.70 -5.24 -19.44
C PRO A 91 -5.40 -5.50 -17.97
N PHE A 92 -4.98 -6.72 -17.64
CA PHE A 92 -4.61 -7.14 -16.29
C PHE A 92 -3.51 -8.20 -16.38
N ASN A 93 -2.30 -7.87 -15.94
CA ASN A 93 -1.13 -8.70 -16.20
C ASN A 93 -0.31 -9.04 -14.94
N GLU A 94 -0.56 -8.39 -13.79
CA GLU A 94 0.16 -8.61 -12.54
C GLU A 94 1.69 -8.55 -12.67
N GLY A 95 2.20 -7.73 -13.61
CA GLY A 95 3.63 -7.61 -13.91
C GLY A 95 4.27 -8.85 -14.53
N SER A 96 3.48 -9.88 -14.95
CA SER A 96 3.95 -11.19 -15.39
C SER A 96 3.80 -11.41 -16.90
N LEU A 97 4.84 -11.95 -17.53
CA LEU A 97 4.78 -12.43 -18.91
C LEU A 97 3.76 -13.56 -19.07
N ALA A 98 3.59 -14.41 -18.06
CA ALA A 98 2.66 -15.53 -18.11
C ALA A 98 1.20 -15.10 -18.29
N VAL A 99 0.86 -13.89 -17.84
CA VAL A 99 -0.49 -13.32 -17.86
C VAL A 99 -0.64 -12.22 -18.93
N GLN A 100 0.40 -11.98 -19.72
CA GLN A 100 0.38 -10.96 -20.76
C GLN A 100 -0.77 -11.18 -21.75
N GLY A 101 -1.54 -10.12 -22.01
CA GLY A 101 -2.68 -10.15 -22.92
C GLY A 101 -4.01 -10.56 -22.29
N TYR A 102 -4.03 -10.89 -20.99
CA TYR A 102 -5.29 -11.15 -20.30
C TYR A 102 -6.09 -9.85 -20.13
N ILE A 103 -7.39 -9.95 -20.38
CA ILE A 103 -8.37 -8.86 -20.16
C ILE A 103 -9.31 -9.28 -19.04
N SER A 104 -9.42 -8.43 -18.02
CA SER A 104 -10.29 -8.66 -16.85
C SER A 104 -11.73 -8.95 -17.26
N LYS A 105 -12.29 -10.03 -16.73
CA LYS A 105 -13.68 -10.47 -17.03
C LYS A 105 -14.69 -9.88 -16.06
N VAL A 106 -14.23 -9.43 -14.88
CA VAL A 106 -15.05 -8.93 -13.77
C VAL A 106 -14.52 -7.60 -13.24
N ASP A 107 -15.37 -6.87 -12.51
CA ASP A 107 -14.90 -5.87 -11.55
C ASP A 107 -14.77 -6.56 -10.20
N SER A 108 -13.60 -6.45 -9.55
CA SER A 108 -13.48 -6.81 -8.14
C SER A 108 -14.36 -5.90 -7.28
N GLU A 109 -14.75 -6.37 -6.09
CA GLU A 109 -15.65 -5.59 -5.24
C GLU A 109 -15.03 -4.24 -4.84
N ILE A 110 -13.73 -4.19 -4.57
CA ILE A 110 -13.03 -2.94 -4.30
C ILE A 110 -13.12 -1.96 -5.47
N VAL A 111 -13.04 -2.44 -6.72
CA VAL A 111 -13.16 -1.61 -7.93
C VAL A 111 -14.60 -1.11 -8.12
N LYS A 112 -15.61 -1.93 -7.83
CA LYS A 112 -17.02 -1.48 -7.83
C LYS A 112 -17.23 -0.34 -6.85
N ARG A 113 -16.67 -0.46 -5.62
CA ARG A 113 -16.77 0.58 -4.59
C ARG A 113 -16.02 1.86 -4.98
N HIS A 114 -14.83 1.75 -5.58
CA HIS A 114 -14.13 2.89 -6.15
C HIS A 114 -14.98 3.63 -7.21
N LYS A 115 -15.56 2.90 -8.15
CA LYS A 115 -16.46 3.49 -9.17
C LYS A 115 -17.71 4.12 -8.53
N ALA A 116 -18.31 3.46 -7.54
CA ALA A 116 -19.49 3.96 -6.83
C ALA A 116 -19.21 5.22 -6.02
N SER A 117 -17.99 5.40 -5.50
CA SER A 117 -17.57 6.62 -4.81
C SER A 117 -17.32 7.82 -5.73
N GLY A 118 -17.44 7.64 -7.05
CA GLY A 118 -17.31 8.70 -8.05
C GLY A 118 -15.90 8.82 -8.67
N LEU A 119 -14.99 7.91 -8.34
CA LEU A 119 -13.64 7.86 -8.91
C LEU A 119 -13.66 7.49 -10.39
N ILE A 120 -12.81 8.14 -11.18
CA ILE A 120 -12.61 7.88 -12.61
C ILE A 120 -11.28 7.13 -12.78
N ILE A 121 -11.34 5.86 -13.14
CA ILE A 121 -10.14 5.05 -13.35
C ILE A 121 -9.49 5.49 -14.68
N VAL A 122 -8.32 6.17 -14.60
CA VAL A 122 -7.61 6.74 -15.76
C VAL A 122 -6.48 5.85 -16.27
N GLY A 123 -6.04 4.88 -15.47
CA GLY A 123 -4.96 3.97 -15.85
C GLY A 123 -4.64 2.95 -14.79
N LYS A 124 -3.67 2.08 -15.08
CA LYS A 124 -3.16 1.08 -14.13
C LYS A 124 -1.68 1.24 -13.91
N THR A 125 -1.25 1.05 -12.67
CA THR A 125 0.12 1.29 -12.22
C THR A 125 0.95 0.02 -12.21
N ASN A 126 2.25 0.20 -12.40
CA ASN A 126 3.26 -0.85 -12.41
C ASN A 126 3.40 -1.54 -11.06
N THR A 127 3.70 -2.83 -11.09
CA THR A 127 3.92 -3.71 -9.94
C THR A 127 4.95 -4.78 -10.30
N PRO A 128 5.77 -5.31 -9.38
CA PRO A 128 6.60 -6.49 -9.69
C PRO A 128 5.73 -7.70 -9.97
N GLU A 129 6.26 -8.70 -10.62
CA GLU A 129 5.56 -9.92 -10.96
C GLU A 129 4.83 -10.51 -9.74
N PHE A 130 3.50 -10.69 -9.86
CA PHE A 130 2.60 -11.16 -8.81
C PHE A 130 2.70 -10.43 -7.45
N GLY A 131 3.29 -9.24 -7.45
CA GLY A 131 3.45 -8.43 -6.24
C GLY A 131 4.39 -9.01 -5.18
N ILE A 132 5.24 -9.96 -5.52
CA ILE A 132 6.03 -10.73 -4.55
C ILE A 132 7.31 -10.04 -4.06
N LEU A 133 7.64 -8.87 -4.61
CA LEU A 133 8.85 -8.12 -4.24
C LEU A 133 8.52 -6.75 -3.63
N THR A 134 9.46 -6.25 -2.84
CA THR A 134 9.42 -4.92 -2.21
C THR A 134 10.07 -3.82 -3.08
N THR A 135 10.33 -4.12 -4.33
CA THR A 135 10.72 -3.20 -5.41
C THR A 135 9.73 -3.33 -6.57
N THR A 136 9.72 -2.37 -7.50
CA THR A 136 8.84 -2.40 -8.68
C THR A 136 9.70 -2.38 -9.95
N GLU A 137 10.20 -3.57 -10.31
CA GLU A 137 11.13 -3.79 -11.43
C GLU A 137 10.73 -5.03 -12.25
N PRO A 138 9.45 -5.14 -12.72
CA PRO A 138 9.04 -6.31 -13.48
C PRO A 138 9.75 -6.39 -14.83
N SER A 139 10.11 -7.58 -15.26
CA SER A 139 10.73 -7.81 -16.57
C SER A 139 9.81 -7.41 -17.72
N LEU A 140 8.50 -7.52 -17.54
CA LEU A 140 7.51 -7.21 -18.56
C LEU A 140 7.46 -5.72 -18.93
N TYR A 141 7.53 -4.82 -17.94
CA TYR A 141 7.36 -3.38 -18.13
C TYR A 141 8.61 -2.57 -17.80
N GLY A 142 9.62 -3.19 -17.22
CA GLY A 142 10.81 -2.50 -16.72
C GLY A 142 10.57 -1.80 -15.36
N PRO A 143 11.63 -1.17 -14.81
CA PRO A 143 11.60 -0.56 -13.50
C PRO A 143 10.73 0.71 -13.47
N THR A 144 10.06 0.90 -12.34
CA THR A 144 9.52 2.20 -11.93
C THR A 144 10.57 2.98 -11.16
N PHE A 145 10.71 4.26 -11.47
CA PHE A 145 11.71 5.13 -10.87
C PHE A 145 11.12 5.93 -9.71
N ASN A 146 11.94 6.14 -8.67
CA ASN A 146 11.53 6.94 -7.52
C ASN A 146 11.58 8.44 -7.90
N PRO A 147 10.50 9.22 -7.69
CA PRO A 147 10.50 10.65 -8.05
C PRO A 147 11.46 11.51 -7.20
N TRP A 148 11.93 11.03 -6.04
CA TRP A 148 12.93 11.70 -5.22
C TRP A 148 14.36 11.51 -5.76
N ASP A 149 14.67 10.30 -6.23
CA ASP A 149 15.93 9.96 -6.89
C ASP A 149 15.70 8.78 -7.85
N PRO A 150 15.80 8.97 -9.18
CA PRO A 150 15.58 7.93 -10.17
C PRO A 150 16.53 6.73 -10.08
N SER A 151 17.63 6.82 -9.33
CA SER A 151 18.51 5.66 -9.10
C SER A 151 17.99 4.70 -8.03
N LEU A 152 16.99 5.14 -7.25
CA LEU A 152 16.39 4.40 -6.16
C LEU A 152 15.07 3.73 -6.56
N THR A 153 14.73 2.66 -5.85
CA THR A 153 13.40 2.04 -5.96
C THR A 153 12.32 2.94 -5.34
N PRO A 154 11.12 3.05 -5.94
CA PRO A 154 9.97 3.64 -5.28
C PRO A 154 9.35 2.72 -4.22
N GLY A 155 10.04 1.60 -3.92
CA GLY A 155 9.48 0.52 -3.11
C GLY A 155 8.53 -0.38 -3.91
N GLY A 156 7.93 -1.34 -3.25
CA GLY A 156 7.04 -2.35 -3.82
C GLY A 156 6.16 -3.03 -2.77
N SER A 157 5.13 -3.67 -3.27
CA SER A 157 4.80 -3.92 -4.67
C SER A 157 3.93 -2.83 -5.30
N SER A 158 3.43 -1.82 -4.56
CA SER A 158 2.63 -0.70 -5.09
C SER A 158 3.49 0.51 -5.49
N GLY A 159 4.72 0.27 -6.04
CA GLY A 159 5.66 1.34 -6.36
C GLY A 159 5.20 2.25 -7.50
N GLY A 160 4.51 1.73 -8.50
CA GLY A 160 3.92 2.55 -9.55
C GLY A 160 2.87 3.53 -9.01
N SER A 161 2.01 3.06 -8.11
CA SER A 161 1.03 3.92 -7.41
C SER A 161 1.71 4.99 -6.57
N ALA A 162 2.74 4.62 -5.79
CA ALA A 162 3.50 5.55 -4.98
C ALA A 162 4.19 6.62 -5.81
N ALA A 163 4.89 6.22 -6.87
CA ALA A 163 5.58 7.15 -7.76
C ALA A 163 4.62 8.14 -8.43
N ALA A 164 3.45 7.66 -8.89
CA ALA A 164 2.44 8.51 -9.51
C ALA A 164 1.85 9.55 -8.54
N VAL A 165 1.55 9.14 -7.30
CA VAL A 165 1.01 10.04 -6.25
C VAL A 165 2.06 11.04 -5.79
N ALA A 166 3.30 10.59 -5.51
CA ALA A 166 4.38 11.45 -5.06
C ALA A 166 4.77 12.50 -6.12
N ALA A 167 4.71 12.13 -7.41
CA ALA A 167 4.96 13.05 -8.52
C ALA A 167 3.77 14.01 -8.80
N GLY A 168 2.68 13.96 -8.04
CA GLY A 168 1.54 14.85 -8.20
C GLY A 168 0.63 14.54 -9.39
N ILE A 169 0.74 13.38 -10.02
CA ILE A 169 -0.09 12.99 -11.14
C ILE A 169 -1.56 12.85 -10.70
N VAL A 170 -1.80 12.15 -9.62
CA VAL A 170 -3.11 11.99 -8.95
C VAL A 170 -2.96 12.20 -7.45
N PRO A 171 -4.00 12.62 -6.72
CA PRO A 171 -3.92 12.83 -5.27
C PRO A 171 -3.80 11.51 -4.48
N MET A 172 -4.34 10.43 -5.02
CA MET A 172 -4.31 9.10 -4.43
C MET A 172 -4.36 8.01 -5.50
N ALA A 173 -3.84 6.81 -5.19
CA ALA A 173 -3.87 5.66 -6.07
C ALA A 173 -4.03 4.36 -5.26
N HIS A 174 -4.72 3.38 -5.85
CA HIS A 174 -4.94 2.07 -5.26
C HIS A 174 -3.61 1.33 -4.99
N GLY A 175 -3.58 0.58 -3.89
CA GLY A 175 -2.51 -0.33 -3.53
C GLY A 175 -3.00 -1.48 -2.68
N ASN A 176 -2.23 -2.54 -2.62
CA ASN A 176 -2.45 -3.67 -1.71
C ASN A 176 -1.18 -4.01 -0.94
N ASP A 177 -1.34 -4.69 0.21
CA ASP A 177 -0.28 -4.90 1.19
C ASP A 177 -0.34 -6.32 1.75
N GLY A 178 0.60 -7.18 1.31
CA GLY A 178 0.75 -8.57 1.79
C GLY A 178 1.96 -8.79 2.70
N GLY A 179 2.87 -7.81 2.76
CA GLY A 179 4.06 -7.83 3.62
C GLY A 179 4.62 -6.44 3.89
N GLY A 180 3.90 -5.40 3.44
CA GLY A 180 4.31 -4.00 3.52
C GLY A 180 4.05 -3.22 2.23
N SER A 181 3.37 -3.79 1.25
CA SER A 181 3.31 -3.27 -0.12
C SER A 181 2.45 -2.01 -0.33
N ILE A 182 1.82 -1.44 0.70
CA ILE A 182 1.34 -0.04 0.77
C ILE A 182 2.35 0.79 1.55
N ARG A 183 2.76 0.32 2.73
CA ARG A 183 3.57 1.06 3.70
C ARG A 183 5.01 1.28 3.22
N ILE A 184 5.64 0.27 2.62
CA ILE A 184 7.00 0.36 2.07
C ILE A 184 7.08 1.40 0.97
N PRO A 185 6.28 1.36 -0.11
CA PRO A 185 6.34 2.39 -1.14
C PRO A 185 5.89 3.77 -0.64
N ALA A 186 4.97 3.85 0.34
CA ALA A 186 4.65 5.11 1.01
C ALA A 186 5.89 5.70 1.70
N SER A 187 6.67 4.88 2.43
CA SER A 187 7.93 5.28 3.04
C SER A 187 8.96 5.75 2.01
N CYS A 188 9.15 4.97 0.93
CA CYS A 188 10.12 5.28 -0.13
C CYS A 188 9.80 6.57 -0.89
N CYS A 189 8.52 6.95 -0.98
CA CYS A 189 8.06 8.07 -1.80
C CYS A 189 7.54 9.27 -1.00
N GLY A 190 7.62 9.26 0.35
CA GLY A 190 7.20 10.37 1.19
C GLY A 190 5.68 10.58 1.21
N LEU A 191 4.91 9.49 1.30
CA LEU A 191 3.46 9.46 1.29
C LEU A 191 2.87 8.90 2.58
N PHE A 192 1.59 9.16 2.80
CA PHE A 192 0.78 8.44 3.76
C PHE A 192 0.30 7.11 3.15
N GLY A 193 0.49 6.01 3.89
CA GLY A 193 0.07 4.68 3.45
C GLY A 193 -0.53 3.88 4.60
N LEU A 194 -1.84 3.66 4.57
CA LEU A 194 -2.56 2.87 5.57
C LEU A 194 -2.80 1.45 5.05
N LYS A 195 -2.33 0.45 5.78
CA LYS A 195 -2.80 -0.93 5.69
C LYS A 195 -3.94 -1.10 6.70
N PRO A 196 -5.20 -1.28 6.27
CA PRO A 196 -6.31 -1.46 7.20
C PRO A 196 -6.26 -2.83 7.89
N THR A 197 -7.16 -3.05 8.83
CA THR A 197 -7.36 -4.34 9.50
C THR A 197 -7.74 -5.42 8.49
N ARG A 198 -7.34 -6.68 8.74
CA ARG A 198 -7.79 -7.85 7.96
C ARG A 198 -9.31 -7.90 7.90
N GLY A 199 -9.86 -8.01 6.68
CA GLY A 199 -11.30 -8.04 6.44
C GLY A 199 -11.98 -6.67 6.56
N ARG A 200 -11.24 -5.56 6.66
CA ARG A 200 -11.82 -4.21 6.60
C ARG A 200 -12.29 -3.88 5.19
N ASN A 201 -11.49 -4.19 4.18
CA ASN A 201 -11.85 -4.08 2.76
C ASN A 201 -12.01 -5.48 2.15
N PRO A 202 -12.97 -5.68 1.21
CA PRO A 202 -13.24 -6.96 0.59
C PRO A 202 -12.21 -7.32 -0.47
N LEU A 203 -12.04 -8.62 -0.72
CA LEU A 203 -11.22 -9.21 -1.78
C LEU A 203 -12.06 -9.86 -2.89
N GLY A 204 -13.39 -9.88 -2.75
CA GLY A 204 -14.33 -10.52 -3.67
C GLY A 204 -14.34 -9.90 -5.09
N PRO A 205 -14.99 -10.57 -6.04
CA PRO A 205 -15.74 -11.83 -5.92
C PRO A 205 -14.88 -13.10 -6.12
N ILE A 206 -13.60 -12.94 -6.54
CA ILE A 206 -12.75 -14.09 -6.88
C ILE A 206 -12.16 -14.73 -5.62
N PHE A 207 -11.73 -13.89 -4.70
CA PHE A 207 -11.06 -14.32 -3.48
C PHE A 207 -11.83 -13.86 -2.24
N GLY A 208 -11.87 -14.69 -1.20
CA GLY A 208 -12.31 -14.27 0.14
C GLY A 208 -11.11 -14.17 1.09
N ASP A 209 -10.11 -15.02 0.84
CA ASP A 209 -8.86 -15.08 1.59
C ASP A 209 -7.71 -15.37 0.61
N ILE A 210 -6.76 -14.47 0.50
CA ILE A 210 -5.54 -14.68 -0.27
C ILE A 210 -4.36 -14.79 0.69
N GLY A 211 -3.57 -15.87 0.52
CA GLY A 211 -2.34 -16.05 1.27
C GLY A 211 -2.54 -16.16 2.79
N GLY A 212 -3.60 -16.85 3.24
CA GLY A 212 -3.88 -17.03 4.67
C GLY A 212 -4.22 -15.73 5.40
N GLY A 213 -4.89 -14.80 4.70
CA GLY A 213 -5.37 -13.53 5.24
C GLY A 213 -4.29 -12.46 5.41
N ILE A 214 -3.13 -12.60 4.75
CA ILE A 214 -2.07 -11.58 4.85
C ILE A 214 -2.27 -10.40 3.90
N ILE A 215 -3.15 -10.50 2.90
CA ILE A 215 -3.37 -9.48 1.86
C ILE A 215 -4.47 -8.49 2.29
N HIS A 216 -4.21 -7.21 2.09
CA HIS A 216 -5.10 -6.10 2.42
C HIS A 216 -5.14 -5.09 1.28
N GLU A 217 -6.32 -4.56 1.00
CA GLU A 217 -6.57 -3.58 -0.07
C GLU A 217 -6.78 -2.18 0.52
N HIS A 218 -6.15 -1.15 -0.06
CA HIS A 218 -6.46 0.25 0.22
C HIS A 218 -5.77 1.17 -0.82
N ALA A 219 -5.12 2.26 -0.37
CA ALA A 219 -4.47 3.22 -1.26
C ALA A 219 -3.23 3.86 -0.62
N LEU A 220 -2.43 4.52 -1.48
CA LEU A 220 -1.43 5.50 -1.10
C LEU A 220 -1.99 6.88 -1.37
N THR A 221 -1.83 7.82 -0.43
CA THR A 221 -2.41 9.16 -0.50
C THR A 221 -1.40 10.21 -0.09
N ARG A 222 -1.62 11.46 -0.52
CA ARG A 222 -0.83 12.60 -0.04
C ARG A 222 -1.31 13.07 1.34
N THR A 223 -2.60 12.94 1.64
CA THR A 223 -3.21 13.42 2.88
C THR A 223 -3.86 12.28 3.65
N VAL A 224 -3.95 12.44 4.96
CA VAL A 224 -4.70 11.52 5.84
C VAL A 224 -6.19 11.57 5.51
N ARG A 225 -6.71 12.75 5.15
CA ARG A 225 -8.12 12.95 4.83
C ARG A 225 -8.59 12.13 3.64
N ASP A 226 -7.80 12.07 2.57
CA ASP A 226 -8.15 11.25 1.40
C ASP A 226 -8.18 9.76 1.73
N SER A 227 -7.23 9.28 2.55
CA SER A 227 -7.19 7.88 2.99
C SER A 227 -8.40 7.52 3.85
N ALA A 228 -8.76 8.37 4.81
CA ALA A 228 -9.93 8.17 5.67
C ALA A 228 -11.23 8.17 4.86
N ALA A 229 -11.41 9.16 3.97
CA ALA A 229 -12.57 9.25 3.11
C ALA A 229 -12.71 8.04 2.17
N LEU A 230 -11.58 7.53 1.63
CA LEU A 230 -11.59 6.34 0.78
C LEU A 230 -11.93 5.08 1.58
N LEU A 231 -11.43 4.97 2.82
CA LEU A 231 -11.74 3.83 3.68
C LEU A 231 -13.24 3.78 4.01
N ASP A 232 -13.90 4.92 4.23
CA ASP A 232 -15.36 4.97 4.40
C ASP A 232 -16.12 4.42 3.18
N GLN A 233 -15.61 4.67 1.97
CA GLN A 233 -16.26 4.21 0.74
C GLN A 233 -16.00 2.73 0.44
N THR A 234 -14.92 2.16 0.97
CA THR A 234 -14.45 0.81 0.60
C THR A 234 -14.65 -0.23 1.71
N SER A 235 -14.78 0.21 2.96
CA SER A 235 -14.89 -0.69 4.11
C SER A 235 -16.18 -1.51 4.15
N GLY A 236 -16.08 -2.64 4.86
CA GLY A 236 -17.15 -3.60 5.03
C GLY A 236 -17.01 -4.84 4.15
N PRO A 237 -17.50 -6.00 4.60
CA PRO A 237 -17.40 -7.27 3.88
C PRO A 237 -18.22 -7.26 2.58
N ASP A 238 -17.83 -8.10 1.64
CA ASP A 238 -18.69 -8.56 0.55
C ASP A 238 -19.51 -9.78 1.01
N LEU A 239 -20.55 -10.10 0.24
CA LEU A 239 -21.38 -11.27 0.52
C LEU A 239 -20.55 -12.56 0.47
N GLY A 240 -20.45 -13.25 1.60
CA GLY A 240 -19.71 -14.51 1.73
C GLY A 240 -18.23 -14.36 2.10
N ASP A 241 -17.76 -13.14 2.39
CA ASP A 241 -16.40 -12.94 2.87
C ASP A 241 -16.14 -13.72 4.17
N PRO A 242 -14.98 -14.38 4.30
CA PRO A 242 -14.64 -15.18 5.47
C PRO A 242 -14.28 -14.36 6.71
N TYR A 243 -13.96 -13.08 6.54
CA TYR A 243 -13.61 -12.16 7.61
C TYR A 243 -14.57 -10.98 7.66
N CYS A 244 -15.00 -10.63 8.88
CA CYS A 244 -15.82 -9.47 9.14
C CYS A 244 -15.25 -8.72 10.35
N VAL A 245 -14.90 -7.45 10.15
CA VAL A 245 -14.45 -6.56 11.21
C VAL A 245 -15.63 -5.70 11.66
N GLN A 246 -15.74 -5.45 12.97
CA GLN A 246 -16.75 -4.56 13.51
C GLN A 246 -16.72 -3.21 12.75
N PRO A 247 -17.89 -2.67 12.37
CA PRO A 247 -17.98 -1.34 11.80
C PRO A 247 -17.34 -0.31 12.73
N PRO A 248 -16.78 0.78 12.22
CA PRO A 248 -16.34 1.88 13.07
C PRO A 248 -17.54 2.52 13.78
N GLU A 249 -17.31 3.14 14.93
CA GLU A 249 -18.37 3.84 15.69
C GLU A 249 -18.93 5.05 14.91
N ARG A 250 -18.11 5.67 14.09
CA ARG A 250 -18.45 6.77 13.17
C ARG A 250 -17.58 6.70 11.91
N PRO A 251 -17.93 7.42 10.84
CA PRO A 251 -17.11 7.47 9.63
C PRO A 251 -15.65 7.84 9.92
N PHE A 252 -14.72 7.19 9.21
CA PHE A 252 -13.28 7.46 9.35
C PHE A 252 -12.91 8.89 8.98
N LEU A 253 -13.62 9.51 8.04
CA LEU A 253 -13.43 10.92 7.69
C LEU A 253 -13.71 11.86 8.87
N GLU A 254 -14.63 11.51 9.76
CA GLU A 254 -14.95 12.29 10.96
C GLU A 254 -13.89 12.16 12.05
N GLU A 255 -13.02 11.15 11.95
CA GLU A 255 -11.86 10.99 12.83
C GLU A 255 -10.73 11.99 12.50
N VAL A 256 -10.69 12.49 11.26
CA VAL A 256 -9.67 13.44 10.81
C VAL A 256 -9.87 14.79 11.50
N GLY A 257 -8.92 15.17 12.35
CA GLY A 257 -8.99 16.40 13.16
C GLY A 257 -9.77 16.25 14.47
N SER A 258 -10.30 15.06 14.76
CA SER A 258 -10.83 14.74 16.10
C SER A 258 -9.69 14.58 17.10
N ASP A 259 -9.97 14.87 18.37
CA ASP A 259 -8.99 14.73 19.45
C ASP A 259 -8.50 13.28 19.57
N ALA A 260 -7.19 13.09 19.45
CA ALA A 260 -6.57 11.78 19.62
C ALA A 260 -6.54 11.34 21.10
N GLY A 261 -6.78 12.24 22.04
CA GLY A 261 -6.59 12.01 23.46
C GLY A 261 -5.11 11.82 23.80
N ARG A 262 -4.84 11.36 25.01
CA ARG A 262 -3.48 11.05 25.46
C ARG A 262 -3.19 9.57 25.24
N LEU A 263 -2.52 9.26 24.15
CA LEU A 263 -2.18 7.88 23.76
C LEU A 263 -0.95 7.38 24.51
N ARG A 264 -0.91 6.08 24.80
CA ARG A 264 0.29 5.37 25.24
C ARG A 264 0.92 4.67 24.05
N ILE A 265 2.08 5.15 23.63
CA ILE A 265 2.81 4.71 22.43
C ILE A 265 4.09 4.02 22.85
N GLY A 266 4.20 2.72 22.56
CA GLY A 266 5.46 2.02 22.68
C GLY A 266 6.28 2.22 21.41
N PHE A 267 7.61 2.43 21.49
CA PHE A 267 8.45 2.47 20.29
C PHE A 267 9.58 1.44 20.33
N LEU A 268 10.06 1.03 19.16
CA LEU A 268 11.19 0.14 18.97
C LEU A 268 12.29 0.84 18.19
N SER A 269 13.48 0.94 18.77
CA SER A 269 14.73 1.34 18.12
C SER A 269 15.59 0.14 17.71
N SER A 270 15.14 -1.09 18.01
CA SER A 270 15.80 -2.35 17.67
C SER A 270 14.78 -3.41 17.24
N ILE A 271 15.24 -4.46 16.58
CA ILE A 271 14.37 -5.51 16.03
C ILE A 271 14.20 -6.63 17.06
N PRO A 272 12.95 -7.01 17.40
CA PRO A 272 12.69 -8.17 18.26
C PRO A 272 13.17 -9.49 17.60
N ASP A 273 13.66 -10.44 18.41
CA ASP A 273 14.08 -11.74 17.93
C ASP A 273 12.96 -12.45 17.15
N GLY A 274 13.32 -12.98 15.99
CA GLY A 274 12.42 -13.64 15.06
C GLY A 274 11.66 -12.68 14.12
N TRP A 275 11.70 -11.35 14.34
CA TRP A 275 11.08 -10.41 13.39
C TRP A 275 11.93 -10.26 12.12
N ASN A 276 13.25 -10.42 12.23
CA ASN A 276 14.15 -10.44 11.09
C ASN A 276 15.44 -11.25 11.44
N GLU A 277 16.09 -11.78 10.42
CA GLU A 277 17.41 -12.46 10.58
C GLU A 277 18.54 -11.46 10.81
N HIS A 278 18.41 -10.23 10.28
CA HIS A 278 19.33 -9.13 10.51
C HIS A 278 18.75 -8.20 11.58
N THR A 279 19.55 -7.88 12.58
CA THR A 279 19.13 -7.05 13.74
C THR A 279 19.59 -5.60 13.66
N ASP A 280 20.51 -5.26 12.76
CA ASP A 280 20.99 -3.90 12.53
C ASP A 280 19.92 -3.06 11.81
N ILE A 281 19.76 -1.81 12.25
CA ILE A 281 18.88 -0.83 11.62
C ILE A 281 19.76 0.33 11.14
N HIS A 282 19.54 0.82 9.91
CA HIS A 282 20.24 1.97 9.39
C HIS A 282 19.98 3.21 10.25
N GLN A 283 21.00 4.04 10.47
CA GLN A 283 20.91 5.19 11.37
C GLN A 283 19.78 6.16 11.00
N ASP A 284 19.53 6.41 9.70
CA ASP A 284 18.43 7.25 9.26
C ASP A 284 17.08 6.71 9.74
N CYS A 285 16.89 5.39 9.72
CA CYS A 285 15.65 4.75 10.18
C CYS A 285 15.50 4.83 11.71
N VAL A 286 16.61 4.73 12.46
CA VAL A 286 16.63 4.95 13.93
C VAL A 286 16.31 6.41 14.23
N HIS A 287 16.98 7.34 13.55
CA HIS A 287 16.75 8.78 13.74
C HIS A 287 15.29 9.15 13.45
N ALA A 288 14.70 8.60 12.38
CA ALA A 288 13.30 8.84 12.03
C ALA A 288 12.33 8.42 13.14
N VAL A 289 12.55 7.25 13.75
CA VAL A 289 11.72 6.77 14.87
C VAL A 289 11.90 7.62 16.12
N LEU A 290 13.14 7.93 16.50
CA LEU A 290 13.42 8.76 17.68
C LEU A 290 12.86 10.18 17.51
N ASP A 291 12.93 10.75 16.31
CA ASP A 291 12.35 12.05 15.99
C ASP A 291 10.81 12.02 16.06
N ALA A 292 10.18 10.97 15.52
CA ALA A 292 8.73 10.78 15.61
C ALA A 292 8.26 10.55 17.06
N ALA A 293 9.03 9.80 17.86
CA ALA A 293 8.76 9.60 19.29
C ALA A 293 8.74 10.94 20.05
N ARG A 294 9.77 11.78 19.84
CA ARG A 294 9.83 13.13 20.44
C ARG A 294 8.68 14.03 19.97
N LEU A 295 8.29 13.93 18.69
CA LEU A 295 7.14 14.68 18.20
C LEU A 295 5.85 14.26 18.94
N CYS A 296 5.62 12.95 19.11
CA CYS A 296 4.47 12.44 19.88
C CYS A 296 4.50 12.92 21.34
N GLU A 297 5.66 12.93 22.01
CA GLU A 297 5.81 13.49 23.38
C GLU A 297 5.45 14.98 23.41
N THR A 298 5.92 15.76 22.44
CA THR A 298 5.61 17.19 22.32
C THR A 298 4.11 17.44 22.14
N LEU A 299 3.42 16.51 21.50
CA LEU A 299 1.97 16.54 21.29
C LEU A 299 1.17 16.04 22.51
N GLY A 300 1.85 15.65 23.60
CA GLY A 300 1.23 15.29 24.87
C GLY A 300 0.97 13.80 25.09
N HIS A 301 1.44 12.93 24.19
CA HIS A 301 1.31 11.48 24.34
C HIS A 301 2.34 10.91 25.33
N ASN A 302 2.05 9.75 25.92
CA ASN A 302 2.99 8.96 26.71
C ASN A 302 3.79 8.06 25.76
N VAL A 303 5.08 8.33 25.59
CA VAL A 303 5.95 7.57 24.70
C VAL A 303 7.03 6.85 25.51
N GLU A 304 7.21 5.56 25.27
CA GLU A 304 8.24 4.79 25.99
C GLU A 304 8.88 3.73 25.08
N GLU A 305 10.16 3.49 25.28
CA GLU A 305 10.87 2.43 24.55
C GLU A 305 10.43 1.05 25.06
N VAL A 306 10.03 0.19 24.15
CA VAL A 306 9.57 -1.16 24.47
C VAL A 306 10.77 -2.12 24.51
N VAL A 307 10.81 -2.99 25.52
CA VAL A 307 11.77 -4.10 25.55
C VAL A 307 11.46 -5.11 24.44
N PRO A 308 12.34 -5.28 23.42
CA PRO A 308 12.06 -6.11 22.25
C PRO A 308 11.69 -7.55 22.58
N ALA A 309 12.28 -8.13 23.64
CA ALA A 309 12.01 -9.50 24.09
C ALA A 309 10.54 -9.79 24.38
N LYS A 310 9.74 -8.77 24.77
CA LYS A 310 8.30 -8.91 24.99
C LYS A 310 7.52 -9.21 23.70
N LEU A 311 8.05 -8.78 22.56
CA LEU A 311 7.45 -8.95 21.22
C LEU A 311 8.10 -10.08 20.41
N SER A 312 9.23 -10.65 20.89
CA SER A 312 9.98 -11.69 20.19
C SER A 312 9.14 -12.92 19.87
N TYR A 313 9.24 -13.44 18.66
CA TYR A 313 8.60 -14.68 18.23
C TYR A 313 9.45 -15.36 17.15
N PRO A 314 10.30 -16.32 17.51
CA PRO A 314 11.27 -16.93 16.60
C PRO A 314 10.69 -17.63 15.37
N LYS A 315 9.40 -17.98 15.40
CA LYS A 315 8.73 -18.69 14.31
C LYS A 315 8.22 -17.80 13.16
N ILE A 316 8.35 -16.46 13.25
CA ILE A 316 7.86 -15.54 12.20
C ILE A 316 8.44 -15.86 10.81
N PRO A 317 9.75 -16.16 10.65
CA PRO A 317 10.29 -16.52 9.35
C PRO A 317 9.64 -17.77 8.75
N ASP A 318 9.39 -18.80 9.57
CA ASP A 318 8.72 -20.02 9.13
C ASP A 318 7.26 -19.79 8.78
N ILE A 319 6.53 -19.02 9.60
CA ILE A 319 5.14 -18.64 9.34
C ILE A 319 5.04 -17.93 8.00
N PHE A 320 5.79 -16.84 7.84
CA PHE A 320 5.72 -16.03 6.64
C PHE A 320 6.23 -16.79 5.41
N GLY A 321 7.34 -17.51 5.54
CA GLY A 321 7.94 -18.29 4.46
C GLY A 321 7.03 -19.41 3.94
N ASN A 322 6.34 -20.14 4.84
CA ASN A 322 5.41 -21.20 4.44
C ASN A 322 4.15 -20.60 3.79
N ILE A 323 3.53 -19.59 4.39
CA ILE A 323 2.34 -18.93 3.81
C ILE A 323 2.70 -18.32 2.46
N PHE A 324 3.82 -17.59 2.36
CA PHE A 324 4.24 -16.91 1.14
C PHE A 324 4.55 -17.89 -0.01
N SER A 325 5.28 -18.98 0.25
CA SER A 325 5.57 -19.96 -0.79
C SER A 325 4.31 -20.69 -1.27
N CYS A 326 3.39 -21.05 -0.35
CA CYS A 326 2.08 -21.60 -0.72
C CYS A 326 1.24 -20.60 -1.53
N PHE A 327 1.28 -19.31 -1.16
CA PHE A 327 0.60 -18.24 -1.88
C PHE A 327 1.11 -18.11 -3.32
N VAL A 328 2.43 -18.08 -3.56
CA VAL A 328 2.99 -18.05 -4.91
C VAL A 328 2.61 -19.30 -5.69
N GLY A 329 2.68 -20.48 -5.04
CA GLY A 329 2.20 -21.74 -5.63
C GLY A 329 0.74 -21.67 -6.08
N HIS A 330 -0.12 -21.12 -5.22
CA HIS A 330 -1.54 -20.92 -5.52
C HIS A 330 -1.77 -19.94 -6.67
N LEU A 331 -1.03 -18.83 -6.73
CA LEU A 331 -1.16 -17.83 -7.82
C LEU A 331 -0.83 -18.43 -9.18
N VAL A 332 0.28 -19.14 -9.30
CA VAL A 332 0.64 -19.82 -10.58
C VAL A 332 -0.45 -20.83 -10.96
N TYR A 333 -0.91 -21.64 -9.99
CA TYR A 333 -1.98 -22.61 -10.23
C TYR A 333 -3.32 -21.95 -10.61
N TYR A 334 -3.66 -20.81 -10.00
CA TYR A 334 -4.82 -20.01 -10.37
C TYR A 334 -4.74 -19.55 -11.82
N TRP A 335 -3.62 -18.98 -12.25
CA TRP A 335 -3.44 -18.50 -13.60
C TRP A 335 -3.38 -19.63 -14.63
N GLU A 336 -2.80 -20.79 -14.31
CA GLU A 336 -2.89 -21.97 -15.18
C GLU A 336 -4.33 -22.35 -15.49
N ARG A 337 -5.22 -22.31 -14.49
CA ARG A 337 -6.65 -22.62 -14.68
C ARG A 337 -7.36 -21.54 -15.49
N GLU A 338 -7.14 -20.26 -15.18
CA GLU A 338 -7.78 -19.14 -15.88
C GLU A 338 -7.36 -19.04 -17.35
N LEU A 339 -6.11 -19.36 -17.65
CA LEU A 339 -5.53 -19.32 -19.00
C LEU A 339 -5.73 -20.63 -19.76
N GLY A 340 -6.09 -21.72 -19.07
CA GLY A 340 -6.22 -23.06 -19.66
C GLY A 340 -4.91 -23.65 -20.18
N LYS A 341 -3.77 -23.23 -19.66
CA LYS A 341 -2.43 -23.69 -20.07
C LYS A 341 -1.51 -23.86 -18.86
N LYS A 342 -0.46 -24.67 -19.02
CA LYS A 342 0.63 -24.73 -18.04
C LYS A 342 1.58 -23.55 -18.21
N ILE A 343 2.07 -23.03 -17.09
CA ILE A 343 3.04 -21.93 -17.04
C ILE A 343 4.42 -22.53 -16.84
N GLY A 344 5.31 -22.27 -17.78
CA GLY A 344 6.70 -22.75 -17.75
C GLY A 344 7.67 -21.76 -17.11
N GLN A 345 8.88 -22.25 -16.82
CA GLN A 345 9.95 -21.45 -16.22
C GLN A 345 10.29 -20.18 -17.01
N ASN A 346 10.22 -20.24 -18.34
CA ASN A 346 10.57 -19.11 -19.20
C ASN A 346 9.48 -18.00 -19.24
N GLU A 347 8.31 -18.25 -18.66
CA GLU A 347 7.19 -17.30 -18.59
C GLU A 347 7.14 -16.58 -17.24
N LEU A 348 7.98 -16.99 -16.27
CA LEU A 348 8.08 -16.39 -14.93
C LEU A 348 9.48 -15.84 -14.68
N GLU A 349 9.56 -14.82 -13.85
CA GLU A 349 10.83 -14.37 -13.34
C GLU A 349 11.48 -15.44 -12.44
N THR A 350 12.80 -15.48 -12.40
CA THR A 350 13.55 -16.51 -11.64
C THR A 350 13.10 -16.59 -10.19
N ILE A 351 12.87 -15.43 -9.56
CA ILE A 351 12.44 -15.36 -8.15
C ILE A 351 11.04 -15.96 -7.96
N THR A 352 10.14 -15.69 -8.90
CA THR A 352 8.78 -16.24 -8.89
C THR A 352 8.82 -17.75 -9.11
N TRP A 353 9.61 -18.21 -10.07
CA TRP A 353 9.78 -19.63 -10.33
C TRP A 353 10.34 -20.38 -9.12
N ASP A 354 11.40 -19.86 -8.48
CA ASP A 354 12.00 -20.46 -7.28
C ASP A 354 10.97 -20.52 -6.12
N SER A 355 10.21 -19.44 -5.92
CA SER A 355 9.17 -19.38 -4.90
C SER A 355 8.02 -20.35 -5.20
N TYR A 356 7.62 -20.48 -6.48
CA TYR A 356 6.64 -21.48 -6.93
C TYR A 356 7.13 -22.90 -6.65
N GLN A 357 8.37 -23.24 -7.03
CA GLN A 357 8.96 -24.56 -6.77
C GLN A 357 9.07 -24.85 -5.25
N ALA A 358 9.31 -23.83 -4.44
CA ALA A 358 9.28 -23.97 -2.99
C ALA A 358 7.85 -24.25 -2.48
N GLY A 359 6.86 -23.59 -3.04
CA GLY A 359 5.43 -23.80 -2.73
C GLY A 359 4.96 -25.22 -3.03
N LEU A 360 5.35 -25.78 -4.17
CA LEU A 360 5.02 -27.15 -4.56
C LEU A 360 5.55 -28.23 -3.61
N LYS A 361 6.58 -27.91 -2.82
CA LYS A 361 7.15 -28.82 -1.81
C LYS A 361 6.42 -28.75 -0.47
N ARG A 362 5.51 -27.78 -0.27
CA ARG A 362 4.72 -27.63 0.97
C ARG A 362 3.49 -28.51 0.93
N THR A 363 3.20 -29.13 2.05
CA THR A 363 1.97 -29.91 2.25
C THR A 363 0.86 -29.02 2.79
N GLY A 364 -0.39 -29.50 2.69
CA GLY A 364 -1.50 -28.85 3.40
C GLY A 364 -1.30 -28.77 4.92
N ALA A 365 -0.58 -29.75 5.51
CA ALA A 365 -0.24 -29.73 6.92
C ALA A 365 0.75 -28.60 7.26
N ASP A 366 1.79 -28.39 6.44
CA ASP A 366 2.73 -27.27 6.63
C ASP A 366 2.03 -25.90 6.59
N TYR A 367 1.08 -25.74 5.67
CA TYR A 367 0.27 -24.52 5.57
C TYR A 367 -0.60 -24.32 6.82
N LEU A 368 -1.33 -25.35 7.26
CA LEU A 368 -2.20 -25.27 8.44
C LEU A 368 -1.41 -24.99 9.73
N VAL A 369 -0.23 -25.59 9.89
CA VAL A 369 0.68 -25.27 11.01
C VAL A 369 1.12 -23.81 10.97
N ALA A 370 1.46 -23.26 9.79
CA ALA A 370 1.83 -21.86 9.66
C ALA A 370 0.66 -20.91 10.01
N VAL A 371 -0.56 -21.25 9.59
CA VAL A 371 -1.78 -20.51 9.97
C VAL A 371 -2.02 -20.58 11.48
N GLU A 372 -1.90 -21.75 12.11
CA GLU A 372 -2.04 -21.91 13.56
C GLU A 372 -1.01 -21.06 14.32
N GLU A 373 0.27 -21.11 13.91
CA GLU A 373 1.34 -20.32 14.54
C GLU A 373 1.12 -18.81 14.33
N SER A 374 0.60 -18.39 13.18
CA SER A 374 0.22 -16.98 12.94
C SER A 374 -0.86 -16.51 13.93
N GLN A 375 -1.84 -17.36 14.23
CA GLN A 375 -2.89 -17.07 15.21
C GLN A 375 -2.35 -17.02 16.65
N ARG A 376 -1.39 -17.88 17.00
CA ARG A 376 -0.71 -17.83 18.31
C ARG A 376 0.09 -16.53 18.45
N PHE A 377 0.81 -16.15 17.42
CA PHE A 377 1.54 -14.87 17.39
C PHE A 377 0.58 -13.68 17.52
N SER A 378 -0.52 -13.68 16.78
CA SER A 378 -1.55 -12.63 16.85
C SER A 378 -2.08 -12.45 18.26
N ARG A 379 -2.38 -13.56 18.98
CA ARG A 379 -2.81 -13.52 20.39
C ARG A 379 -1.72 -12.97 21.31
N LYS A 380 -0.43 -13.31 21.08
CA LYS A 380 0.68 -12.77 21.87
C LYS A 380 0.75 -11.25 21.73
N ILE A 381 0.67 -10.74 20.50
CA ILE A 381 0.71 -9.29 20.24
C ILE A 381 -0.53 -8.61 20.84
N ALA A 382 -1.73 -9.16 20.65
CA ALA A 382 -2.95 -8.60 21.23
C ALA A 382 -2.89 -8.50 22.76
N ARG A 383 -2.33 -9.51 23.44
CA ARG A 383 -2.09 -9.48 24.90
C ARG A 383 -1.11 -8.40 25.29
N TRP A 384 -0.03 -8.20 24.53
CA TRP A 384 0.93 -7.13 24.81
C TRP A 384 0.27 -5.75 24.81
N TYR A 385 -0.61 -5.46 23.82
CA TYR A 385 -1.38 -4.21 23.80
C TYR A 385 -2.33 -4.11 25.00
N HIS A 386 -3.04 -5.19 25.32
CA HIS A 386 -4.04 -5.20 26.39
C HIS A 386 -3.41 -5.08 27.78
N GLU A 387 -2.45 -5.95 28.11
CA GLU A 387 -1.80 -6.01 29.43
C GLU A 387 -0.89 -4.81 29.67
N GLY A 388 -0.23 -4.30 28.62
CA GLY A 388 0.60 -3.11 28.68
C GLY A 388 -0.19 -1.81 28.57
N HIS A 389 -1.50 -1.85 28.30
CA HIS A 389 -2.33 -0.68 28.03
C HIS A 389 -1.77 0.23 26.93
N PHE A 390 -1.06 -0.34 25.95
CA PHE A 390 -0.58 0.40 24.78
C PHE A 390 -1.71 0.62 23.79
N ASP A 391 -1.76 1.82 23.22
CA ASP A 391 -2.65 2.13 22.11
C ASP A 391 -1.97 1.86 20.78
N LEU A 392 -0.70 2.23 20.66
CA LEU A 392 0.07 2.13 19.41
C LEU A 392 1.48 1.58 19.65
N LEU A 393 2.04 0.97 18.60
CA LEU A 393 3.45 0.61 18.48
C LEU A 393 4.08 1.41 17.34
N LEU A 394 5.08 2.23 17.65
CA LEU A 394 5.90 2.98 16.69
C LEU A 394 7.16 2.20 16.34
N THR A 395 7.45 2.04 15.05
CA THR A 395 8.67 1.39 14.53
C THR A 395 9.17 2.14 13.29
N PRO A 396 10.39 1.87 12.80
CA PRO A 396 10.68 2.18 11.41
C PRO A 396 9.67 1.47 10.49
N THR A 397 9.36 2.06 9.32
CA THR A 397 8.63 1.30 8.30
C THR A 397 9.53 0.22 7.71
N MET A 398 10.77 0.57 7.39
CA MET A 398 11.82 -0.33 6.91
C MET A 398 13.05 -0.21 7.81
N ARG A 399 13.91 -1.25 7.83
CA ARG A 399 15.18 -1.15 8.57
C ARG A 399 16.30 -0.44 7.80
N ILE A 400 16.11 -0.20 6.50
CA ILE A 400 17.05 0.49 5.60
C ILE A 400 16.32 1.56 4.78
N PRO A 401 17.00 2.62 4.33
CA PRO A 401 16.46 3.55 3.33
C PRO A 401 16.10 2.85 2.01
N PRO A 402 15.41 3.54 1.07
CA PRO A 402 15.16 3.01 -0.27
C PRO A 402 16.45 2.52 -0.94
N THR A 403 16.44 1.31 -1.50
CA THR A 403 17.62 0.71 -2.14
C THR A 403 17.77 1.19 -3.59
N LYS A 404 18.97 1.04 -4.15
CA LYS A 404 19.17 1.29 -5.59
C LYS A 404 18.40 0.27 -6.42
N LEU A 405 17.91 0.70 -7.59
CA LEU A 405 17.37 -0.18 -8.60
C LEU A 405 18.41 -1.26 -8.98
N GLY A 406 17.95 -2.47 -9.22
CA GLY A 406 18.80 -3.64 -9.46
C GLY A 406 19.41 -4.29 -8.20
N ALA A 407 19.15 -3.76 -7.00
CA ALA A 407 19.62 -4.35 -5.74
C ALA A 407 19.12 -5.78 -5.53
N PHE A 408 17.96 -6.12 -6.10
CA PHE A 408 17.33 -7.45 -6.02
C PHE A 408 17.93 -8.46 -7.01
N LYS A 409 18.76 -8.03 -7.96
CA LYS A 409 19.36 -8.96 -8.92
C LYS A 409 20.30 -9.91 -8.23
N ALA A 410 20.12 -11.21 -8.49
CA ALA A 410 21.05 -12.25 -8.08
C ALA A 410 22.43 -12.00 -8.68
N THR A 411 23.50 -12.36 -7.94
CA THR A 411 24.86 -12.37 -8.45
C THR A 411 25.41 -13.79 -8.37
N PRO A 412 26.44 -14.17 -9.15
CA PRO A 412 27.05 -15.51 -9.08
C PRO A 412 27.47 -15.89 -7.65
N ASP A 413 27.98 -14.91 -6.90
CA ASP A 413 28.47 -15.11 -5.53
C ASP A 413 27.33 -15.10 -4.48
N ASN A 414 26.17 -14.53 -4.83
CA ASN A 414 25.01 -14.46 -3.95
C ASN A 414 23.70 -14.64 -4.73
N PRO A 415 23.32 -15.89 -5.06
CA PRO A 415 22.11 -16.18 -5.83
C PRO A 415 20.80 -15.87 -5.06
N ARG A 416 20.87 -15.69 -3.73
CA ARG A 416 19.73 -15.33 -2.87
C ARG A 416 19.79 -13.89 -2.37
N LYS A 417 20.55 -13.01 -3.00
CA LYS A 417 20.67 -11.59 -2.63
C LYS A 417 19.31 -10.90 -2.52
N TRP A 418 18.41 -11.22 -3.45
CA TRP A 418 17.05 -10.68 -3.46
C TRP A 418 16.32 -10.92 -2.13
N LEU A 419 16.46 -12.11 -1.54
CA LEU A 419 15.78 -12.44 -0.27
C LEU A 419 16.32 -11.58 0.88
N GLN A 420 17.63 -11.37 0.96
CA GLN A 420 18.25 -10.54 1.99
C GLN A 420 17.75 -9.08 1.90
N VAL A 421 17.67 -8.53 0.67
CA VAL A 421 17.16 -7.16 0.45
C VAL A 421 15.67 -7.10 0.80
N ALA A 422 14.86 -8.05 0.32
CA ALA A 422 13.43 -8.10 0.63
C ALA A 422 13.18 -8.19 2.15
N LEU A 423 13.88 -9.08 2.85
CA LEU A 423 13.78 -9.23 4.31
C LEU A 423 14.16 -7.95 5.05
N SER A 424 15.15 -7.19 4.54
CA SER A 424 15.52 -5.90 5.11
C SER A 424 14.39 -4.86 5.01
N MET A 425 13.63 -4.86 3.93
CA MET A 425 12.53 -3.92 3.74
C MET A 425 11.26 -4.32 4.49
N VAL A 426 10.98 -5.62 4.69
CA VAL A 426 9.77 -6.10 5.40
C VAL A 426 9.97 -6.32 6.90
N ALA A 427 11.12 -5.96 7.45
CA ALA A 427 11.51 -6.29 8.82
C ALA A 427 10.44 -5.94 9.86
N PHE A 428 9.78 -4.82 9.72
CA PHE A 428 8.74 -4.35 10.63
C PHE A 428 7.32 -4.50 10.09
N THR A 429 7.14 -4.50 8.77
CA THR A 429 5.80 -4.43 8.16
C THR A 429 5.08 -5.77 8.10
N ARG A 430 5.78 -6.88 7.87
CA ARG A 430 5.15 -8.20 7.71
C ARG A 430 4.41 -8.71 8.95
N THR A 431 4.82 -8.26 10.13
CA THR A 431 4.17 -8.65 11.39
C THR A 431 2.71 -8.24 11.44
N GLN A 432 2.35 -7.05 10.94
CA GLN A 432 0.96 -6.59 10.88
C GLN A 432 0.15 -7.26 9.77
N ASN A 433 0.79 -7.84 8.75
CA ASN A 433 0.10 -8.73 7.81
C ASN A 433 -0.24 -10.07 8.47
N ILE A 434 0.70 -10.66 9.21
CA ILE A 434 0.48 -11.90 9.96
C ILE A 434 -0.61 -11.71 11.02
N THR A 435 -0.54 -10.65 11.82
CA THR A 435 -1.49 -10.40 12.92
C THR A 435 -2.83 -9.82 12.44
N GLY A 436 -2.86 -9.24 11.24
CA GLY A 436 -4.05 -8.59 10.69
C GLY A 436 -4.35 -7.21 11.29
N GLN A 437 -3.47 -6.67 12.15
CA GLN A 437 -3.65 -5.34 12.74
C GLN A 437 -3.57 -4.22 11.71
N PRO A 438 -4.27 -3.09 11.89
CA PRO A 438 -4.07 -1.92 11.07
C PRO A 438 -2.71 -1.30 11.36
N ALA A 439 -2.08 -0.75 10.32
CA ALA A 439 -0.82 -0.03 10.46
C ALA A 439 -0.65 1.01 9.35
N MET A 440 -0.01 2.11 9.65
CA MET A 440 0.23 3.19 8.69
C MET A 440 1.71 3.53 8.61
N SER A 441 2.19 3.92 7.42
CA SER A 441 3.47 4.61 7.23
C SER A 441 3.21 6.10 7.11
N VAL A 442 3.91 6.91 7.91
CA VAL A 442 3.77 8.37 7.96
C VAL A 442 5.10 9.01 7.56
N PRO A 443 5.11 9.97 6.60
CA PRO A 443 6.33 10.58 6.09
C PRO A 443 6.77 11.77 6.97
N LEU A 444 7.35 11.47 8.15
CA LEU A 444 7.75 12.48 9.12
C LEU A 444 9.23 12.89 9.03
N TYR A 445 10.04 12.16 8.29
CA TYR A 445 11.50 12.38 8.28
C TYR A 445 12.06 12.29 6.85
N TRP A 446 13.02 13.16 6.54
CA TRP A 446 13.88 13.13 5.36
C TRP A 446 15.33 13.15 5.82
N ASN A 447 16.15 12.28 5.23
CA ASN A 447 17.58 12.25 5.54
C ASN A 447 18.36 13.41 4.90
N GLU A 448 19.69 13.44 5.09
CA GLU A 448 20.56 14.50 4.57
C GLU A 448 20.56 14.58 3.02
N ASP A 449 20.32 13.45 2.36
CA ASP A 449 20.17 13.37 0.90
C ASP A 449 18.76 13.78 0.42
N ASN A 450 17.92 14.29 1.32
CA ASN A 450 16.51 14.64 1.08
C ASN A 450 15.64 13.45 0.59
N ILE A 451 16.00 12.23 0.99
CA ILE A 451 15.22 11.03 0.72
C ILE A 451 14.25 10.78 1.89
N PRO A 452 12.97 10.53 1.62
CA PRO A 452 11.99 10.30 2.67
C PRO A 452 12.24 8.96 3.39
N ILE A 453 12.08 8.97 4.72
CA ILE A 453 12.16 7.80 5.59
C ILE A 453 10.87 7.74 6.40
N GLY A 454 9.97 6.83 6.05
CA GLY A 454 8.69 6.67 6.75
C GLY A 454 8.86 5.97 8.09
N VAL A 455 8.01 6.36 9.04
CA VAL A 455 7.84 5.66 10.31
C VAL A 455 6.49 4.96 10.34
N GLN A 456 6.42 3.80 11.00
CA GLN A 456 5.21 3.00 11.07
C GLN A 456 4.56 3.09 12.45
N PHE A 457 3.27 3.38 12.47
CA PHE A 457 2.43 3.18 13.66
C PHE A 457 1.49 1.99 13.41
N ALA A 458 1.48 1.04 14.33
CA ALA A 458 0.56 -0.10 14.34
C ALA A 458 -0.43 0.02 15.49
N GLY A 459 -1.72 -0.19 15.21
CA GLY A 459 -2.80 -0.09 16.18
C GLY A 459 -3.28 -1.46 16.69
N ARG A 460 -4.26 -1.44 17.60
CA ARG A 460 -5.00 -2.64 17.98
C ARG A 460 -5.82 -3.14 16.80
N PHE A 461 -6.14 -4.43 16.78
CA PHE A 461 -6.98 -5.01 15.74
C PHE A 461 -8.35 -4.30 15.69
N GLY A 462 -8.73 -3.78 14.52
CA GLY A 462 -9.98 -3.08 14.29
C GLY A 462 -9.97 -1.57 14.60
N ASP A 463 -8.84 -1.03 15.09
CA ASP A 463 -8.75 0.35 15.58
C ASP A 463 -8.01 1.28 14.58
N GLU A 464 -8.52 1.39 13.38
CA GLU A 464 -8.07 2.40 12.42
C GLU A 464 -8.36 3.83 12.89
N ALA A 465 -9.41 4.03 13.69
CA ALA A 465 -9.83 5.33 14.16
C ALA A 465 -8.72 6.05 14.96
N THR A 466 -8.09 5.35 15.90
CA THR A 466 -6.95 5.88 16.68
C THR A 466 -5.75 6.23 15.78
N LEU A 467 -5.45 5.39 14.77
CA LEU A 467 -4.39 5.67 13.80
C LEU A 467 -4.69 6.93 12.98
N ILE A 468 -5.93 7.09 12.51
CA ILE A 468 -6.34 8.25 11.70
C ILE A 468 -6.31 9.54 12.52
N ARG A 469 -6.79 9.53 13.77
CA ARG A 469 -6.72 10.69 14.67
C ARG A 469 -5.28 11.13 14.91
N LEU A 470 -4.39 10.18 15.26
CA LEU A 470 -2.97 10.48 15.44
C LEU A 470 -2.33 10.97 14.13
N ALA A 471 -2.61 10.32 13.01
CA ALA A 471 -2.06 10.73 11.71
C ALA A 471 -2.44 12.16 11.34
N ALA A 472 -3.70 12.55 11.56
CA ALA A 472 -4.19 13.91 11.31
C ALA A 472 -3.51 14.94 12.25
N GLN A 473 -3.29 14.60 13.51
CA GLN A 473 -2.56 15.44 14.46
C GLN A 473 -1.09 15.61 14.05
N LEU A 474 -0.44 14.52 13.61
CA LEU A 474 0.94 14.55 13.08
C LEU A 474 1.04 15.37 11.78
N GLU A 475 0.07 15.21 10.86
CA GLU A 475 -0.01 15.99 9.61
C GLU A 475 -0.16 17.48 9.89
N GLN A 476 -0.96 17.85 10.87
CA GLN A 476 -1.12 19.25 11.30
C GLN A 476 0.15 19.80 11.97
N ALA A 477 0.80 19.01 12.84
CA ALA A 477 2.00 19.43 13.58
C ALA A 477 3.25 19.51 12.67
N ARG A 478 3.36 18.63 11.69
CA ARG A 478 4.47 18.54 10.73
C ARG A 478 3.95 18.26 9.32
N PRO A 479 3.42 19.25 8.61
CA PRO A 479 2.88 19.09 7.27
C PRO A 479 3.94 18.58 6.28
N TRP A 480 3.62 17.50 5.58
CA TRP A 480 4.50 16.92 4.55
C TRP A 480 4.06 17.22 3.11
N ALA A 481 2.86 17.74 2.90
CA ALA A 481 2.33 18.06 1.57
C ALA A 481 3.17 19.10 0.80
N GLY A 482 3.94 19.92 1.51
CA GLY A 482 4.89 20.89 0.93
C GLY A 482 6.24 20.29 0.50
N LYS A 483 6.51 19.02 0.82
CA LYS A 483 7.72 18.31 0.37
C LYS A 483 7.47 17.77 -1.03
N ILE A 484 8.14 18.35 -2.00
CA ILE A 484 7.96 18.08 -3.44
C ILE A 484 9.23 17.41 -3.98
N PRO A 485 9.12 16.24 -4.65
CA PRO A 485 10.27 15.57 -5.24
C PRO A 485 10.77 16.31 -6.50
N PRO A 486 12.04 16.08 -6.90
CA PRO A 486 12.60 16.64 -8.14
C PRO A 486 11.80 16.31 -9.40
N ILE A 487 11.25 15.09 -9.50
CA ILE A 487 10.34 14.73 -10.60
C ILE A 487 8.91 14.97 -10.15
N TYR A 488 8.33 16.08 -10.58
CA TYR A 488 6.98 16.50 -10.20
C TYR A 488 6.22 17.12 -11.40
N CYS A 489 4.90 16.98 -11.42
CA CYS A 489 4.09 17.34 -12.58
C CYS A 489 4.09 18.84 -12.94
N THR A 490 4.37 19.72 -11.98
CA THR A 490 4.45 21.17 -12.21
C THR A 490 5.87 21.68 -12.47
N ASN A 491 6.90 20.87 -12.27
CA ASN A 491 8.27 21.26 -12.59
C ASN A 491 8.44 21.39 -14.11
N GLU A 492 9.32 22.28 -14.57
CA GLU A 492 9.67 22.35 -15.98
C GLU A 492 10.28 21.03 -16.46
N PRO A 493 10.10 20.66 -17.75
CA PRO A 493 10.54 19.39 -18.31
C PRO A 493 12.06 19.16 -18.27
#